data_4c11045c1ef8f01358768d3efc1a731b
#
_entry.id   4c11045c1ef8f01358768d3efc1a731b
#
_cell.length_a   1.000
_cell.length_b   1.000
_cell.length_c   1.000
_cell.angle_alpha   90.00
_cell.angle_beta   90.00
_cell.angle_gamma   90.00
#
_symmetry.space_group_name_H-M   'P 1'
#
loop_
_entity.id
_entity.type
_entity.pdbx_description
1 polymer ?
#
loop_
_entity_poly.entity_id
_entity_poly.type
_entity_poly.pdbx_seq_one_letter_code
_entity_poly.pdbx_strand_id
1 'polypeptide(L)'
;MDIMPKWVDIIVVPLLSLFLAAFLAALLILAIGESPVTALKLMIEGTLLRSAGWGYMLYYTTNFIFTGLAVSVAFHAALFNIGGEGQAMIGGLGVALVCLFVPWPHWTLAIIGASLGAALFGMIWAGLPAYLQAKKGSHIVITTIMFNFIAAGVLIFFVVDVLKPAGSMDPASANFPASTHLPTFQDIASLIGFENAFRSAPANISFFVALFACIAIWYLIWRSPLGYEIRALGKSGPAARYAGVRPVKIIMIAMMISGALCGMMAINTTQGESERLILNFTEGAGFIGIAVALMGRSHPVGVFLAALLFGFLYQGGAELALWTKIPREMIVVIQALVILFTGALSLMVRAPLERFFMSIKRADV
;
A
#
# COMPACT_ATOMS: atom_id res chain seq x y z
N MET A 1 -30.05 -10.90 10.98
CA MET A 1 -29.60 -12.30 10.91
C MET A 1 -28.75 -12.46 9.66
N ASP A 2 -27.51 -12.92 9.79
CA ASP A 2 -26.66 -13.16 8.62
C ASP A 2 -27.26 -14.33 7.85
N ILE A 3 -27.77 -14.05 6.64
CA ILE A 3 -28.46 -15.01 5.77
C ILE A 3 -27.47 -16.03 5.21
N MET A 4 -26.22 -15.63 5.09
CA MET A 4 -25.13 -16.38 4.46
C MET A 4 -24.07 -16.76 5.52
N PRO A 5 -23.50 -17.99 5.47
CA PRO A 5 -22.42 -18.39 6.37
C PRO A 5 -21.21 -17.46 6.23
N LYS A 6 -20.57 -17.11 7.35
CA LYS A 6 -19.42 -16.18 7.37
C LYS A 6 -18.25 -16.62 6.48
N TRP A 7 -18.01 -17.93 6.36
CA TRP A 7 -16.95 -18.45 5.49
C TRP A 7 -17.21 -18.18 4.01
N VAL A 8 -18.49 -18.19 3.57
CA VAL A 8 -18.85 -17.85 2.19
C VAL A 8 -18.55 -16.39 1.91
N ASP A 9 -18.89 -15.51 2.84
CA ASP A 9 -18.61 -14.08 2.72
C ASP A 9 -17.10 -13.76 2.73
N ILE A 10 -16.33 -14.50 3.53
CA ILE A 10 -14.88 -14.24 3.70
C ILE A 10 -14.04 -14.88 2.60
N ILE A 11 -14.43 -16.04 2.07
CA ILE A 11 -13.62 -16.83 1.13
C ILE A 11 -14.25 -16.83 -0.25
N VAL A 12 -15.52 -17.24 -0.39
CA VAL A 12 -16.15 -17.46 -1.70
C VAL A 12 -16.37 -16.16 -2.45
N VAL A 13 -16.85 -15.11 -1.78
CA VAL A 13 -17.10 -13.82 -2.42
C VAL A 13 -15.82 -13.21 -3.02
N PRO A 14 -14.69 -13.10 -2.28
CA PRO A 14 -13.44 -12.61 -2.87
C PRO A 14 -12.90 -13.49 -4.01
N LEU A 15 -12.98 -14.82 -3.88
CA LEU A 15 -12.52 -15.74 -4.93
C LEU A 15 -13.34 -15.62 -6.20
N LEU A 16 -14.67 -15.53 -6.11
CA LEU A 16 -15.52 -15.31 -7.28
C LEU A 16 -15.30 -13.94 -7.91
N SER A 17 -15.10 -12.92 -7.10
CA SER A 17 -14.76 -11.58 -7.59
C SER A 17 -13.43 -11.57 -8.34
N LEU A 18 -12.42 -12.25 -7.82
CA LEU A 18 -11.12 -12.42 -8.47
C LEU A 18 -11.24 -13.23 -9.77
N PHE A 19 -12.05 -14.29 -9.77
CA PHE A 19 -12.31 -15.10 -10.97
C PHE A 19 -12.98 -14.26 -12.07
N LEU A 20 -13.99 -13.45 -11.75
CA LEU A 20 -14.63 -12.55 -12.71
C LEU A 20 -13.65 -11.52 -13.27
N ALA A 21 -12.81 -10.94 -12.41
CA ALA A 21 -11.76 -10.01 -12.85
C ALA A 21 -10.77 -10.70 -13.79
N ALA A 22 -10.31 -11.91 -13.44
CA ALA A 22 -9.41 -12.71 -14.28
C ALA A 22 -10.05 -13.10 -15.62
N PHE A 23 -11.35 -13.44 -15.62
CA PHE A 23 -12.10 -13.75 -16.83
C PHE A 23 -12.17 -12.56 -17.78
N LEU A 24 -12.48 -11.36 -17.28
CA LEU A 24 -12.50 -10.15 -18.10
C LEU A 24 -11.10 -9.76 -18.58
N ALA A 25 -10.09 -9.90 -17.72
CA ALA A 25 -8.70 -9.71 -18.11
C ALA A 25 -8.30 -10.67 -19.25
N ALA A 26 -8.72 -11.93 -19.19
CA ALA A 26 -8.49 -12.91 -20.25
C ALA A 26 -9.16 -12.49 -21.56
N LEU A 27 -10.40 -11.97 -21.53
CA LEU A 27 -11.06 -11.44 -22.72
C LEU A 27 -10.32 -10.25 -23.34
N LEU A 28 -9.78 -9.35 -22.51
CA LEU A 28 -8.96 -8.24 -22.99
C LEU A 28 -7.67 -8.72 -23.63
N ILE A 29 -6.99 -9.70 -23.04
CA ILE A 29 -5.77 -10.30 -23.59
C ILE A 29 -6.06 -10.95 -24.95
N LEU A 30 -7.18 -11.67 -25.08
CA LEU A 30 -7.64 -12.24 -26.37
C LEU A 30 -7.92 -11.16 -27.41
N ALA A 31 -8.51 -10.03 -27.02
CA ALA A 31 -8.82 -8.92 -27.91
C ALA A 31 -7.55 -8.26 -28.49
N ILE A 32 -6.43 -8.32 -27.77
CA ILE A 32 -5.10 -7.86 -28.23
C ILE A 32 -4.45 -8.88 -29.19
N GLY A 33 -4.98 -10.11 -29.26
CA GLY A 33 -4.42 -11.18 -30.08
C GLY A 33 -3.39 -12.06 -29.35
N GLU A 34 -3.31 -11.94 -28.01
CA GLU A 34 -2.42 -12.75 -27.17
C GLU A 34 -3.21 -13.87 -26.45
N SER A 35 -2.51 -14.92 -26.07
CA SER A 35 -3.10 -16.06 -25.36
C SER A 35 -3.17 -15.80 -23.86
N PRO A 36 -4.35 -15.80 -23.20
CA PRO A 36 -4.47 -15.65 -21.75
C PRO A 36 -3.75 -16.76 -20.97
N VAL A 37 -3.69 -17.97 -21.50
CA VAL A 37 -2.99 -19.10 -20.87
C VAL A 37 -1.48 -18.85 -20.88
N THR A 38 -0.93 -18.37 -22.00
CA THR A 38 0.49 -17.99 -22.10
C THR A 38 0.80 -16.82 -21.17
N ALA A 39 -0.07 -15.82 -21.11
CA ALA A 39 0.07 -14.68 -20.20
C ALA A 39 0.11 -15.12 -18.74
N LEU A 40 -0.85 -15.95 -18.31
CA LEU A 40 -0.88 -16.46 -16.95
C LEU A 40 0.36 -17.33 -16.63
N LYS A 41 0.80 -18.16 -17.57
CA LYS A 41 2.00 -18.97 -17.42
C LYS A 41 3.24 -18.09 -17.21
N LEU A 42 3.45 -17.07 -18.03
CA LEU A 42 4.56 -16.12 -17.90
C LEU A 42 4.52 -15.38 -16.56
N MET A 43 3.34 -14.93 -16.11
CA MET A 43 3.18 -14.29 -14.80
C MET A 43 3.60 -15.24 -13.67
N ILE A 44 3.16 -16.50 -13.69
CA ILE A 44 3.48 -17.48 -12.66
C ILE A 44 4.97 -17.83 -12.71
N GLU A 45 5.51 -18.13 -13.89
CA GLU A 45 6.92 -18.49 -14.05
C GLU A 45 7.85 -17.35 -13.66
N GLY A 46 7.55 -16.14 -14.12
CA GLY A 46 8.36 -14.95 -13.82
C GLY A 46 8.32 -14.52 -12.36
N THR A 47 7.15 -14.67 -11.71
CA THR A 47 6.98 -14.20 -10.33
C THR A 47 7.23 -15.30 -9.29
N LEU A 48 6.69 -16.51 -9.48
CA LEU A 48 6.70 -17.54 -8.44
C LEU A 48 7.76 -18.62 -8.64
N LEU A 49 8.20 -18.91 -9.87
CA LEU A 49 9.18 -19.96 -10.13
C LEU A 49 10.63 -19.44 -10.17
N ARG A 50 10.82 -18.12 -10.29
CA ARG A 50 12.15 -17.49 -10.23
C ARG A 50 12.35 -16.83 -8.88
N SER A 51 13.51 -17.04 -8.26
CA SER A 51 13.84 -16.40 -6.97
C SER A 51 13.86 -14.87 -7.04
N ALA A 52 14.34 -14.31 -8.16
CA ALA A 52 14.28 -12.87 -8.40
C ALA A 52 12.84 -12.35 -8.45
N GLY A 53 11.91 -13.09 -9.06
CA GLY A 53 10.49 -12.74 -9.11
C GLY A 53 9.86 -12.62 -7.72
N TRP A 54 10.20 -13.53 -6.80
CA TRP A 54 9.80 -13.43 -5.40
C TRP A 54 10.32 -12.15 -4.74
N GLY A 55 11.57 -11.79 -5.02
CA GLY A 55 12.14 -10.56 -4.47
C GLY A 55 11.41 -9.30 -4.96
N TYR A 56 11.13 -9.19 -6.25
CA TYR A 56 10.33 -8.08 -6.78
C TYR A 56 8.90 -8.08 -6.25
N MET A 57 8.25 -9.25 -6.19
CA MET A 57 6.92 -9.38 -5.60
C MET A 57 6.88 -8.89 -4.15
N LEU A 58 7.85 -9.28 -3.32
CA LEU A 58 7.94 -8.85 -1.92
C LEU A 58 8.26 -7.36 -1.78
N TYR A 59 9.05 -6.78 -2.70
CA TYR A 59 9.29 -5.35 -2.76
C TYR A 59 7.99 -4.57 -2.96
N TYR A 60 7.19 -4.89 -3.99
CA TYR A 60 5.88 -4.26 -4.20
C TYR A 60 4.92 -4.53 -3.04
N THR A 61 4.91 -5.75 -2.52
CA THR A 61 4.10 -6.13 -1.36
C THR A 61 4.39 -5.23 -0.15
N THR A 62 5.67 -4.92 0.11
CA THR A 62 6.09 -4.03 1.21
C THR A 62 5.45 -2.66 1.09
N ASN A 63 5.51 -2.05 -0.11
CA ASN A 63 4.89 -0.76 -0.38
C ASN A 63 3.38 -0.79 -0.14
N PHE A 64 2.72 -1.84 -0.62
CA PHE A 64 1.27 -2.00 -0.51
C PHE A 64 0.79 -2.37 0.89
N ILE A 65 1.62 -3.02 1.72
CA ILE A 65 1.31 -3.22 3.14
C ILE A 65 1.23 -1.86 3.85
N PHE A 66 2.24 -1.02 3.72
CA PHE A 66 2.27 0.28 4.39
C PHE A 66 1.10 1.17 3.96
N THR A 67 0.89 1.31 2.65
CA THR A 67 -0.18 2.16 2.11
C THR A 67 -1.57 1.58 2.39
N GLY A 68 -1.74 0.26 2.31
CA GLY A 68 -2.98 -0.44 2.63
C GLY A 68 -3.36 -0.33 4.12
N LEU A 69 -2.39 -0.49 5.04
CA LEU A 69 -2.62 -0.27 6.46
C LEU A 69 -2.98 1.18 6.77
N ALA A 70 -2.33 2.13 6.10
CA ALA A 70 -2.61 3.56 6.24
C ALA A 70 -4.07 3.88 5.93
N VAL A 71 -4.54 3.44 4.76
CA VAL A 71 -5.94 3.62 4.34
C VAL A 71 -6.89 2.87 5.29
N SER A 72 -6.52 1.67 5.73
CA SER A 72 -7.34 0.87 6.66
C SER A 72 -7.59 1.58 7.99
N VAL A 73 -6.57 2.25 8.56
CA VAL A 73 -6.73 3.03 9.80
C VAL A 73 -7.71 4.18 9.59
N ALA A 74 -7.58 4.92 8.48
CA ALA A 74 -8.50 6.01 8.15
C ALA A 74 -9.95 5.50 7.97
N PHE A 75 -10.14 4.37 7.28
CA PHE A 75 -11.46 3.77 7.07
C PHE A 75 -12.15 3.36 8.37
N HIS A 76 -11.40 2.91 9.37
CA HIS A 76 -11.98 2.61 10.68
C HIS A 76 -12.56 3.85 11.38
N ALA A 77 -12.10 5.05 11.03
CA ALA A 77 -12.68 6.33 11.49
C ALA A 77 -13.73 6.90 10.52
N ALA A 78 -14.17 6.15 9.50
CA ALA A 78 -14.99 6.59 8.38
C ALA A 78 -14.39 7.78 7.59
N LEU A 79 -13.07 7.83 7.50
CA LEU A 79 -12.32 8.84 6.73
C LEU A 79 -11.74 8.19 5.48
N PHE A 80 -11.98 8.82 4.33
CA PHE A 80 -11.46 8.34 3.05
C PHE A 80 -10.18 9.12 2.71
N ASN A 81 -9.02 8.61 3.17
CA ASN A 81 -7.73 9.24 2.90
C ASN A 81 -7.22 8.85 1.51
N ILE A 82 -7.33 9.78 0.54
CA ILE A 82 -6.74 9.63 -0.81
C ILE A 82 -5.36 10.31 -0.89
N GLY A 83 -4.92 10.93 0.19
CA GLY A 83 -3.65 11.65 0.27
C GLY A 83 -2.41 10.76 0.44
N GLY A 84 -2.57 9.44 0.40
CA GLY A 84 -1.49 8.49 0.66
C GLY A 84 -0.26 8.70 -0.24
N GLU A 85 -0.47 9.07 -1.49
CA GLU A 85 0.60 9.32 -2.46
C GLU A 85 1.47 10.51 -2.02
N GLY A 86 0.86 11.66 -1.72
CA GLY A 86 1.58 12.85 -1.24
C GLY A 86 2.21 12.65 0.14
N GLN A 87 1.55 11.87 1.01
CA GLN A 87 2.10 11.52 2.33
C GLN A 87 3.35 10.65 2.19
N ALA A 88 3.38 9.72 1.24
CA ALA A 88 4.55 8.92 0.91
C ALA A 88 5.67 9.79 0.30
N MET A 89 5.34 10.70 -0.63
CA MET A 89 6.31 11.64 -1.21
C MET A 89 7.01 12.48 -0.14
N ILE A 90 6.26 13.05 0.78
CA ILE A 90 6.83 13.86 1.87
C ILE A 90 7.52 12.97 2.91
N GLY A 91 7.07 11.73 3.11
CA GLY A 91 7.78 10.72 3.91
C GLY A 91 9.16 10.40 3.33
N GLY A 92 9.27 10.28 1.99
CA GLY A 92 10.55 10.10 1.30
C GLY A 92 11.51 11.26 1.49
N LEU A 93 11.01 12.49 1.51
CA LEU A 93 11.81 13.65 1.88
C LEU A 93 12.34 13.51 3.32
N GLY A 94 11.50 13.04 4.25
CA GLY A 94 11.91 12.76 5.62
C GLY A 94 13.02 11.71 5.71
N VAL A 95 12.93 10.61 4.94
CA VAL A 95 14.00 9.60 4.82
C VAL A 95 15.29 10.23 4.31
N ALA A 96 15.20 10.99 3.21
CA ALA A 96 16.38 11.61 2.58
C ALA A 96 17.10 12.57 3.53
N LEU A 97 16.37 13.42 4.24
CA LEU A 97 16.96 14.35 5.20
C LEU A 97 17.67 13.62 6.33
N VAL A 98 17.06 12.56 6.86
CA VAL A 98 17.65 11.74 7.93
C VAL A 98 18.89 10.99 7.44
N CYS A 99 18.85 10.39 6.25
CA CYS A 99 19.98 9.62 5.72
C CYS A 99 21.16 10.51 5.28
N LEU A 100 20.89 11.73 4.75
CA LEU A 100 21.94 12.62 4.25
C LEU A 100 22.60 13.46 5.33
N PHE A 101 21.83 13.94 6.31
CA PHE A 101 22.31 14.95 7.26
C PHE A 101 22.64 14.40 8.65
N VAL A 102 22.24 13.16 8.98
CA VAL A 102 22.58 12.53 10.25
C VAL A 102 23.66 11.48 10.01
N PRO A 103 24.83 11.56 10.69
CA PRO A 103 25.88 10.57 10.55
C PRO A 103 25.48 9.27 11.27
N TRP A 104 25.20 8.24 10.49
CA TRP A 104 24.80 6.93 11.02
C TRP A 104 25.99 5.99 11.06
N PRO A 105 26.27 5.34 12.21
CA PRO A 105 27.39 4.38 12.31
C PRO A 105 27.07 3.06 11.61
N HIS A 106 25.77 2.69 11.50
CA HIS A 106 25.35 1.42 10.93
C HIS A 106 23.90 1.49 10.48
N TRP A 107 23.53 0.70 9.46
CA TRP A 107 22.19 0.66 8.87
C TRP A 107 21.07 0.34 9.89
N THR A 108 21.37 -0.45 10.95
CA THR A 108 20.38 -0.80 11.99
C THR A 108 19.84 0.40 12.75
N LEU A 109 20.66 1.40 12.98
CA LEU A 109 20.23 2.67 13.59
C LEU A 109 19.64 3.61 12.53
N ALA A 110 20.20 3.58 11.32
CA ALA A 110 19.70 4.39 10.21
C ALA A 110 18.26 4.04 9.84
N ILE A 111 17.88 2.75 9.81
CA ILE A 111 16.50 2.34 9.51
C ILE A 111 15.50 2.84 10.56
N ILE A 112 15.90 2.88 11.84
CA ILE A 112 15.05 3.43 12.92
C ILE A 112 14.89 4.93 12.72
N GLY A 113 15.98 5.65 12.49
CA GLY A 113 15.95 7.09 12.25
C GLY A 113 15.17 7.45 10.98
N ALA A 114 15.39 6.74 9.87
CA ALA A 114 14.68 6.93 8.63
C ALA A 114 13.18 6.61 8.77
N SER A 115 12.82 5.55 9.52
CA SER A 115 11.43 5.22 9.83
C SER A 115 10.73 6.32 10.61
N LEU A 116 11.40 6.88 11.61
CA LEU A 116 10.88 8.01 12.39
C LEU A 116 10.75 9.26 11.54
N GLY A 117 11.73 9.55 10.69
CA GLY A 117 11.70 10.67 9.74
C GLY A 117 10.55 10.53 8.76
N ALA A 118 10.43 9.38 8.12
CA ALA A 118 9.36 9.06 7.19
C ALA A 118 7.97 9.19 7.84
N ALA A 119 7.81 8.59 9.02
CA ALA A 119 6.56 8.63 9.78
C ALA A 119 6.20 10.07 10.20
N LEU A 120 7.17 10.83 10.71
CA LEU A 120 6.95 12.21 11.16
C LEU A 120 6.52 13.13 10.01
N PHE A 121 7.23 13.07 8.89
CA PHE A 121 6.94 13.90 7.73
C PHE A 121 5.58 13.53 7.10
N GLY A 122 5.28 12.24 6.93
CA GLY A 122 3.97 11.77 6.47
C GLY A 122 2.84 12.14 7.44
N MET A 123 3.08 12.02 8.75
CA MET A 123 2.15 12.40 9.82
C MET A 123 1.81 13.90 9.78
N ILE A 124 2.81 14.77 9.70
CA ILE A 124 2.62 16.22 9.63
C ILE A 124 1.83 16.57 8.38
N TRP A 125 2.20 15.97 7.23
CA TRP A 125 1.52 16.22 5.97
C TRP A 125 0.05 15.82 6.01
N ALA A 126 -0.29 14.67 6.57
CA ALA A 126 -1.67 14.22 6.75
C ALA A 126 -2.43 15.05 7.79
N GLY A 127 -1.74 15.64 8.74
CA GLY A 127 -2.31 16.48 9.79
C GLY A 127 -2.99 17.74 9.24
N LEU A 128 -2.47 18.33 8.14
CA LEU A 128 -3.04 19.52 7.53
C LEU A 128 -4.46 19.29 6.99
N PRO A 129 -4.71 18.33 6.06
CA PRO A 129 -6.07 18.04 5.61
C PRO A 129 -6.96 17.50 6.73
N ALA A 130 -6.41 16.79 7.70
CA ALA A 130 -7.16 16.35 8.88
C ALA A 130 -7.68 17.53 9.72
N TYR A 131 -6.84 18.54 9.93
CA TYR A 131 -7.24 19.75 10.63
C TYR A 131 -8.35 20.50 9.87
N LEU A 132 -8.21 20.66 8.55
CA LEU A 132 -9.21 21.30 7.71
C LEU A 132 -10.56 20.55 7.78
N GLN A 133 -10.54 19.23 7.73
CA GLN A 133 -11.74 18.41 7.92
C GLN A 133 -12.35 18.60 9.33
N ALA A 134 -11.54 18.44 10.37
CA ALA A 134 -12.02 18.34 11.75
C ALA A 134 -12.49 19.70 12.30
N LYS A 135 -11.86 20.81 11.90
CA LYS A 135 -12.11 22.16 12.44
C LYS A 135 -12.85 23.09 11.48
N LYS A 136 -12.65 22.93 10.18
CA LYS A 136 -13.23 23.83 9.16
C LYS A 136 -14.34 23.18 8.35
N GLY A 137 -14.59 21.85 8.53
CA GLY A 137 -15.64 21.11 7.83
C GLY A 137 -15.35 20.89 6.35
N SER A 138 -14.09 21.01 5.90
CA SER A 138 -13.72 20.73 4.52
C SER A 138 -13.91 19.26 4.18
N HIS A 139 -14.16 18.94 2.91
CA HIS A 139 -14.32 17.55 2.49
C HIS A 139 -12.96 16.85 2.40
N ILE A 140 -12.74 15.79 3.23
CA ILE A 140 -11.44 15.15 3.38
C ILE A 140 -10.86 14.63 2.06
N VAL A 141 -11.69 14.05 1.20
CA VAL A 141 -11.29 13.52 -0.11
C VAL A 141 -10.69 14.63 -0.99
N ILE A 142 -11.38 15.77 -1.09
CA ILE A 142 -10.93 16.88 -1.93
C ILE A 142 -9.61 17.46 -1.38
N THR A 143 -9.55 17.70 -0.07
CA THR A 143 -8.34 18.26 0.55
C THR A 143 -7.16 17.31 0.41
N THR A 144 -7.33 16.01 0.65
CA THR A 144 -6.23 15.05 0.54
C THR A 144 -5.72 14.88 -0.90
N ILE A 145 -6.61 14.92 -1.91
CA ILE A 145 -6.19 14.91 -3.33
C ILE A 145 -5.39 16.18 -3.66
N MET A 146 -5.87 17.35 -3.25
CA MET A 146 -5.13 18.60 -3.49
C MET A 146 -3.74 18.60 -2.85
N PHE A 147 -3.63 18.01 -1.65
CA PHE A 147 -2.35 17.89 -0.95
C PHE A 147 -1.37 16.92 -1.65
N ASN A 148 -1.84 15.97 -2.49
CA ASN A 148 -0.94 15.17 -3.33
C ASN A 148 -0.23 16.03 -4.38
N PHE A 149 -0.95 16.94 -5.05
CA PHE A 149 -0.35 17.86 -6.02
C PHE A 149 0.62 18.84 -5.37
N ILE A 150 0.28 19.36 -4.19
CA ILE A 150 1.18 20.23 -3.43
C ILE A 150 2.44 19.46 -3.01
N ALA A 151 2.29 18.20 -2.55
CA ALA A 151 3.42 17.34 -2.18
C ALA A 151 4.37 17.12 -3.36
N ALA A 152 3.83 16.86 -4.55
CA ALA A 152 4.64 16.69 -5.76
C ALA A 152 5.47 17.95 -6.06
N GLY A 153 4.85 19.14 -5.97
CA GLY A 153 5.56 20.43 -6.14
C GLY A 153 6.66 20.63 -5.09
N VAL A 154 6.36 20.34 -3.81
CA VAL A 154 7.33 20.43 -2.72
C VAL A 154 8.48 19.45 -2.94
N LEU A 155 8.19 18.20 -3.33
CA LEU A 155 9.22 17.21 -3.61
C LEU A 155 10.14 17.64 -4.75
N ILE A 156 9.57 18.15 -5.87
CA ILE A 156 10.34 18.65 -7.00
C ILE A 156 11.30 19.77 -6.55
N PHE A 157 10.80 20.75 -5.81
CA PHE A 157 11.62 21.83 -5.28
C PHE A 157 12.79 21.31 -4.46
N PHE A 158 12.54 20.44 -3.48
CA PHE A 158 13.61 19.89 -2.64
C PHE A 158 14.59 19.04 -3.43
N VAL A 159 14.12 18.17 -4.34
CA VAL A 159 14.99 17.27 -5.11
C VAL A 159 15.86 18.05 -6.10
N VAL A 160 15.29 19.07 -6.79
CA VAL A 160 15.98 19.76 -7.88
C VAL A 160 16.83 20.92 -7.38
N ASP A 161 16.30 21.70 -6.43
CA ASP A 161 16.93 22.97 -6.04
C ASP A 161 17.75 22.86 -4.73
N VAL A 162 17.43 21.88 -3.86
CA VAL A 162 18.05 21.81 -2.52
C VAL A 162 18.98 20.60 -2.37
N LEU A 163 18.54 19.40 -2.77
CA LEU A 163 19.24 18.15 -2.48
C LEU A 163 20.07 17.62 -3.67
N LYS A 164 19.92 18.22 -4.86
CA LYS A 164 20.68 17.80 -6.03
C LYS A 164 22.15 18.20 -5.90
N PRO A 165 23.09 17.27 -6.15
CA PRO A 165 24.52 17.59 -6.18
C PRO A 165 24.85 18.61 -7.27
N ALA A 166 25.76 19.53 -7.00
CA ALA A 166 26.23 20.51 -7.98
C ALA A 166 26.83 19.79 -9.20
N GLY A 167 26.41 20.19 -10.42
CA GLY A 167 26.85 19.61 -11.68
C GLY A 167 26.14 18.32 -12.10
N SER A 168 25.22 17.78 -11.29
CA SER A 168 24.40 16.64 -11.71
C SER A 168 23.30 17.09 -12.68
N MET A 169 23.06 16.28 -13.73
CA MET A 169 21.91 16.45 -14.64
C MET A 169 20.68 15.69 -14.13
N ASP A 170 20.85 14.65 -13.31
CA ASP A 170 19.76 13.85 -12.75
C ASP A 170 18.94 14.67 -11.74
N PRO A 171 17.58 14.65 -11.85
CA PRO A 171 16.71 15.24 -10.83
C PRO A 171 16.57 14.28 -9.63
N ALA A 172 17.66 14.11 -8.88
CA ALA A 172 17.77 13.22 -7.74
C ALA A 172 18.65 13.85 -6.65
N SER A 173 18.45 13.46 -5.40
CA SER A 173 19.35 13.84 -4.31
C SER A 173 20.74 13.22 -4.48
N ALA A 174 21.68 13.63 -3.66
CA ALA A 174 22.92 12.88 -3.46
C ALA A 174 22.61 11.44 -3.02
N ASN A 175 23.51 10.49 -3.38
CA ASN A 175 23.40 9.12 -2.86
C ASN A 175 23.56 9.12 -1.33
N PHE A 176 22.79 8.29 -0.68
CA PHE A 176 22.89 8.12 0.75
C PHE A 176 24.21 7.46 1.12
N PRO A 177 24.81 7.76 2.29
CA PRO A 177 26.00 7.09 2.76
C PRO A 177 25.81 5.57 2.85
N ALA A 178 26.84 4.78 2.50
CA ALA A 178 26.77 3.31 2.53
C ALA A 178 26.38 2.73 3.90
N SER A 179 26.65 3.46 5.00
CA SER A 179 26.23 3.07 6.34
C SER A 179 24.70 3.11 6.55
N THR A 180 23.94 3.71 5.62
CA THR A 180 22.48 3.78 5.69
C THR A 180 21.79 2.80 4.75
N HIS A 181 22.51 2.14 3.85
CA HIS A 181 21.95 1.20 2.88
C HIS A 181 21.36 -0.02 3.58
N LEU A 182 20.16 -0.42 3.21
CA LEU A 182 19.50 -1.57 3.83
C LEU A 182 20.00 -2.88 3.21
N PRO A 183 20.24 -3.93 4.02
CA PRO A 183 20.55 -5.24 3.48
C PRO A 183 19.39 -5.73 2.59
N THR A 184 19.73 -6.18 1.38
CA THR A 184 18.79 -6.82 0.48
C THR A 184 18.57 -8.29 0.87
N PHE A 185 17.51 -8.90 0.36
CA PHE A 185 17.32 -10.34 0.56
C PHE A 185 18.40 -11.16 -0.14
N GLN A 186 19.03 -10.64 -1.19
CA GLN A 186 20.21 -11.24 -1.81
C GLN A 186 21.38 -11.28 -0.84
N ASP A 187 21.66 -10.16 -0.12
CA ASP A 187 22.74 -10.11 0.85
C ASP A 187 22.52 -11.11 1.99
N ILE A 188 21.29 -11.19 2.51
CA ILE A 188 20.93 -12.13 3.56
C ILE A 188 21.05 -13.58 3.07
N ALA A 189 20.58 -13.87 1.85
CA ALA A 189 20.65 -15.21 1.26
C ALA A 189 22.09 -15.64 1.01
N SER A 190 22.97 -14.73 0.59
CA SER A 190 24.40 -15.01 0.39
C SER A 190 25.12 -15.39 1.68
N LEU A 191 24.74 -14.78 2.83
CA LEU A 191 25.30 -15.13 4.15
C LEU A 191 25.00 -16.57 4.58
N ILE A 192 23.91 -17.16 4.06
CA ILE A 192 23.51 -18.54 4.35
C ILE A 192 23.82 -19.52 3.20
N GLY A 193 24.65 -19.10 2.23
CA GLY A 193 25.15 -19.95 1.15
C GLY A 193 24.29 -20.02 -0.11
N PHE A 194 23.25 -19.17 -0.24
CA PHE A 194 22.39 -19.10 -1.43
C PHE A 194 22.72 -17.87 -2.29
N GLU A 195 23.92 -17.82 -2.87
CA GLU A 195 24.45 -16.66 -3.60
C GLU A 195 23.59 -16.19 -4.81
N ASN A 196 22.83 -17.10 -5.42
CA ASN A 196 21.99 -16.79 -6.59
C ASN A 196 20.51 -16.53 -6.22
N ALA A 197 20.15 -16.61 -4.95
CA ALA A 197 18.79 -16.31 -4.53
C ALA A 197 18.54 -14.80 -4.52
N PHE A 198 17.36 -14.39 -5.00
CA PHE A 198 16.92 -12.98 -5.06
C PHE A 198 17.85 -12.05 -5.85
N ARG A 199 18.64 -12.61 -6.78
CA ARG A 199 19.63 -11.83 -7.53
C ARG A 199 18.99 -10.61 -8.21
N SER A 200 19.59 -9.44 -7.99
CA SER A 200 19.14 -8.15 -8.55
C SER A 200 17.71 -7.72 -8.15
N ALA A 201 17.10 -8.37 -7.16
CA ALA A 201 15.78 -7.98 -6.68
C ALA A 201 15.88 -6.93 -5.56
N PRO A 202 15.03 -5.89 -5.56
CA PRO A 202 15.13 -4.78 -4.60
C PRO A 202 14.52 -5.08 -3.22
N ALA A 203 13.97 -6.30 -3.01
CA ALA A 203 13.44 -6.66 -1.69
C ALA A 203 14.52 -6.56 -0.62
N ASN A 204 14.19 -5.89 0.47
CA ASN A 204 15.11 -5.58 1.55
C ASN A 204 14.44 -5.74 2.93
N ILE A 205 15.19 -5.51 3.97
CA ILE A 205 14.77 -5.75 5.36
C ILE A 205 13.53 -4.92 5.79
N SER A 206 13.15 -3.88 5.07
CA SER A 206 11.94 -3.09 5.34
C SER A 206 10.64 -3.92 5.27
N PHE A 207 10.66 -5.07 4.57
CA PHE A 207 9.56 -6.03 4.58
C PHE A 207 9.21 -6.48 6.01
N PHE A 208 10.20 -6.74 6.84
CA PHE A 208 9.96 -7.10 8.24
C PHE A 208 9.40 -5.93 9.05
N VAL A 209 9.79 -4.69 8.72
CA VAL A 209 9.18 -3.48 9.32
C VAL A 209 7.70 -3.39 8.93
N ALA A 210 7.35 -3.70 7.69
CA ALA A 210 5.96 -3.75 7.24
C ALA A 210 5.14 -4.84 7.94
N LEU A 211 5.72 -6.03 8.16
CA LEU A 211 5.08 -7.09 8.95
C LEU A 211 4.86 -6.66 10.41
N PHE A 212 5.86 -6.02 11.00
CA PHE A 212 5.72 -5.44 12.34
C PHE A 212 4.61 -4.38 12.38
N ALA A 213 4.51 -3.52 11.36
CA ALA A 213 3.42 -2.55 11.23
C ALA A 213 2.05 -3.22 11.16
N CYS A 214 1.90 -4.39 10.48
CA CYS A 214 0.66 -5.16 10.50
C CYS A 214 0.26 -5.57 11.93
N ILE A 215 1.21 -6.07 12.71
CA ILE A 215 0.98 -6.50 14.09
C ILE A 215 0.64 -5.28 14.97
N ALA A 216 1.39 -4.19 14.82
CA ALA A 216 1.20 -2.96 15.59
C ALA A 216 -0.20 -2.35 15.32
N ILE A 217 -0.61 -2.27 14.06
CA ILE A 217 -1.93 -1.76 13.68
C ILE A 217 -3.05 -2.70 14.12
N TRP A 218 -2.84 -4.03 14.03
CA TRP A 218 -3.78 -4.98 14.61
C TRP A 218 -3.98 -4.72 16.10
N TYR A 219 -2.91 -4.60 16.87
CA TYR A 219 -2.97 -4.32 18.30
C TYR A 219 -3.65 -2.96 18.57
N LEU A 220 -3.22 -1.92 17.85
CA LEU A 220 -3.76 -0.58 17.99
C LEU A 220 -5.28 -0.56 17.76
N ILE A 221 -5.77 -1.12 16.66
CA ILE A 221 -7.20 -1.03 16.28
C ILE A 221 -8.07 -1.94 17.14
N TRP A 222 -7.63 -3.16 17.48
CA TRP A 222 -8.51 -4.14 18.14
C TRP A 222 -8.25 -4.32 19.64
N ARG A 223 -7.09 -3.91 20.15
CA ARG A 223 -6.68 -4.16 21.53
C ARG A 223 -6.45 -2.89 22.37
N SER A 224 -6.50 -1.69 21.76
CA SER A 224 -6.26 -0.43 22.46
C SER A 224 -7.54 0.39 22.68
N PRO A 225 -7.60 1.25 23.72
CA PRO A 225 -8.69 2.21 23.92
C PRO A 225 -8.82 3.18 22.75
N LEU A 226 -7.69 3.63 22.18
CA LEU A 226 -7.67 4.52 21.01
C LEU A 226 -8.32 3.86 19.78
N GLY A 227 -8.04 2.58 19.54
CA GLY A 227 -8.67 1.82 18.46
C GLY A 227 -10.17 1.66 18.67
N TYR A 228 -10.62 1.51 19.89
CA TYR A 228 -12.05 1.53 20.22
C TYR A 228 -12.68 2.88 19.85
N GLU A 229 -12.08 4.00 20.26
CA GLU A 229 -12.57 5.35 19.94
C GLU A 229 -12.61 5.61 18.42
N ILE A 230 -11.58 5.17 17.68
CA ILE A 230 -11.53 5.25 16.21
C ILE A 230 -12.69 4.50 15.59
N ARG A 231 -12.91 3.25 15.96
CA ARG A 231 -14.02 2.42 15.45
C ARG A 231 -15.39 2.90 15.88
N ALA A 232 -15.52 3.43 17.09
CA ALA A 232 -16.77 4.01 17.58
C ALA A 232 -17.15 5.25 16.77
N LEU A 233 -16.19 6.15 16.51
CA LEU A 233 -16.39 7.32 15.68
C LEU A 233 -16.81 6.92 14.25
N GLY A 234 -16.16 5.93 13.66
CA GLY A 234 -16.44 5.48 12.30
C GLY A 234 -17.81 4.81 12.15
N LYS A 235 -18.35 4.18 13.22
CA LYS A 235 -19.69 3.58 13.19
C LYS A 235 -20.82 4.62 13.36
N SER A 236 -20.65 5.55 14.28
CA SER A 236 -21.63 6.62 14.52
C SER A 236 -20.97 7.77 15.27
N GLY A 237 -20.73 8.88 14.57
CA GLY A 237 -20.17 10.09 15.16
C GLY A 237 -21.04 10.66 16.31
N PRO A 238 -22.39 10.74 16.18
CA PRO A 238 -23.25 11.19 17.27
C PRO A 238 -23.17 10.29 18.52
N ALA A 239 -23.25 8.97 18.35
CA ALA A 239 -23.17 8.03 19.46
C ALA A 239 -21.80 8.07 20.16
N ALA A 240 -20.70 8.15 19.39
CA ALA A 240 -19.35 8.28 19.91
C ALA A 240 -19.20 9.56 20.75
N ARG A 241 -19.76 10.69 20.29
CA ARG A 241 -19.74 11.95 21.02
C ARG A 241 -20.53 11.84 22.34
N TYR A 242 -21.70 11.20 22.31
CA TYR A 242 -22.48 10.96 23.52
C TYR A 242 -21.73 10.08 24.54
N ALA A 243 -20.94 9.12 24.06
CA ALA A 243 -20.06 8.28 24.89
C ALA A 243 -18.76 8.98 25.34
N GLY A 244 -18.62 10.31 25.12
CA GLY A 244 -17.47 11.10 25.58
C GLY A 244 -16.27 11.12 24.63
N VAL A 245 -16.34 10.47 23.48
CA VAL A 245 -15.28 10.52 22.45
C VAL A 245 -15.23 11.92 21.84
N ARG A 246 -14.04 12.48 21.67
CA ARG A 246 -13.81 13.78 21.03
C ARG A 246 -13.55 13.63 19.54
N PRO A 247 -14.52 13.85 18.62
CA PRO A 247 -14.36 13.55 17.19
C PRO A 247 -13.16 14.25 16.56
N VAL A 248 -12.94 15.53 16.85
CA VAL A 248 -11.81 16.30 16.32
C VAL A 248 -10.48 15.65 16.65
N LYS A 249 -10.29 15.21 17.91
CA LYS A 249 -9.06 14.56 18.35
C LYS A 249 -8.84 13.23 17.60
N ILE A 250 -9.90 12.43 17.46
CA ILE A 250 -9.80 11.11 16.83
C ILE A 250 -9.59 11.22 15.33
N ILE A 251 -10.26 12.15 14.63
CA ILE A 251 -10.00 12.44 13.22
C ILE A 251 -8.53 12.79 13.00
N MET A 252 -7.99 13.71 13.81
CA MET A 252 -6.59 14.12 13.72
C MET A 252 -5.65 12.92 13.91
N ILE A 253 -5.83 12.16 14.99
CA ILE A 253 -4.95 11.02 15.31
C ILE A 253 -5.03 9.94 14.24
N ALA A 254 -6.23 9.56 13.78
CA ALA A 254 -6.40 8.53 12.77
C ALA A 254 -5.72 8.91 11.44
N MET A 255 -5.89 10.17 11.01
CA MET A 255 -5.23 10.68 9.80
C MET A 255 -3.71 10.79 9.96
N MET A 256 -3.23 11.22 11.11
CA MET A 256 -1.79 11.31 11.40
C MET A 256 -1.14 9.93 11.40
N ILE A 257 -1.77 8.91 11.98
CA ILE A 257 -1.29 7.52 11.92
C ILE A 257 -1.32 7.01 10.48
N SER A 258 -2.39 7.29 9.74
CA SER A 258 -2.48 6.96 8.31
C SER A 258 -1.35 7.60 7.52
N GLY A 259 -1.07 8.89 7.72
CA GLY A 259 0.04 9.58 7.06
C GLY A 259 1.41 9.04 7.45
N ALA A 260 1.62 8.70 8.72
CA ALA A 260 2.86 8.08 9.19
C ALA A 260 3.13 6.76 8.45
N LEU A 261 2.13 5.90 8.32
CA LEU A 261 2.24 4.63 7.60
C LEU A 261 2.51 4.83 6.11
N CYS A 262 1.81 5.76 5.45
CA CYS A 262 2.11 6.10 4.06
C CYS A 262 3.54 6.58 3.89
N GLY A 263 4.02 7.46 4.78
CA GLY A 263 5.40 7.94 4.77
C GLY A 263 6.42 6.81 4.92
N MET A 264 6.15 5.83 5.77
CA MET A 264 7.04 4.68 6.00
C MET A 264 7.26 3.80 4.77
N MET A 265 6.37 3.83 3.77
CA MET A 265 6.61 3.17 2.48
C MET A 265 7.94 3.61 1.85
N ALA A 266 8.31 4.87 2.03
CA ALA A 266 9.52 5.42 1.46
C ALA A 266 10.83 4.78 1.95
N ILE A 267 10.83 4.08 3.10
CA ILE A 267 11.99 3.34 3.57
C ILE A 267 12.37 2.26 2.56
N ASN A 268 11.36 1.54 2.04
CA ASN A 268 11.58 0.48 1.06
C ASN A 268 12.11 1.00 -0.27
N THR A 269 11.55 2.11 -0.75
CA THR A 269 11.83 2.64 -2.08
C THR A 269 13.06 3.55 -2.11
N THR A 270 13.22 4.45 -1.12
CA THR A 270 14.30 5.44 -1.16
C THR A 270 15.56 4.99 -0.41
N GLN A 271 15.41 4.34 0.76
CA GLN A 271 16.54 3.85 1.52
C GLN A 271 16.99 2.46 1.06
N GLY A 272 16.03 1.58 0.71
CA GLY A 272 16.32 0.17 0.41
C GLY A 272 16.60 -0.13 -1.05
N GLU A 273 15.98 0.60 -2.00
CA GLU A 273 16.13 0.34 -3.43
C GLU A 273 17.01 1.39 -4.11
N SER A 274 16.57 2.67 -4.08
CA SER A 274 17.21 3.71 -4.90
C SER A 274 18.44 4.30 -4.23
N GLU A 275 18.60 4.12 -2.91
CA GLU A 275 19.68 4.67 -2.06
C GLU A 275 19.86 6.19 -2.23
N ARG A 276 18.83 6.85 -2.72
CA ARG A 276 18.71 8.30 -2.94
C ARG A 276 17.25 8.68 -3.12
N LEU A 277 16.92 9.95 -2.98
CA LEU A 277 15.57 10.45 -3.26
C LEU A 277 15.45 10.81 -4.74
N ILE A 278 14.54 10.13 -5.45
CA ILE A 278 14.24 10.38 -6.86
C ILE A 278 12.81 10.89 -7.01
N LEU A 279 12.51 11.55 -8.12
CA LEU A 279 11.14 11.89 -8.46
C LEU A 279 10.34 10.62 -8.79
N ASN A 280 9.06 10.62 -8.47
CA ASN A 280 8.12 9.53 -8.78
C ASN A 280 8.45 8.16 -8.17
N PHE A 281 9.25 8.09 -7.10
CA PHE A 281 9.61 6.85 -6.41
C PHE A 281 8.39 6.11 -5.81
N THR A 282 7.27 6.78 -5.67
CA THR A 282 6.03 6.21 -5.12
C THR A 282 5.25 5.38 -6.12
N GLU A 283 5.43 5.63 -7.42
CA GLU A 283 4.79 4.91 -8.55
C GLU A 283 3.28 4.66 -8.37
N GLY A 284 2.58 5.56 -7.67
CA GLY A 284 1.15 5.43 -7.40
C GLY A 284 0.78 4.45 -6.28
N ALA A 285 1.74 3.94 -5.53
CA ALA A 285 1.51 2.96 -4.45
C ALA A 285 0.53 3.49 -3.37
N GLY A 286 0.49 4.82 -3.15
CA GLY A 286 -0.48 5.44 -2.26
C GLY A 286 -1.93 5.24 -2.71
N PHE A 287 -2.19 5.26 -4.01
CA PHE A 287 -3.52 4.98 -4.58
C PHE A 287 -3.84 3.48 -4.56
N ILE A 288 -2.86 2.62 -4.87
CA ILE A 288 -3.04 1.17 -4.82
C ILE A 288 -3.36 0.71 -3.39
N GLY A 289 -2.83 1.38 -2.38
CA GLY A 289 -3.16 1.13 -0.98
C GLY A 289 -4.65 1.18 -0.67
N ILE A 290 -5.42 2.00 -1.40
CA ILE A 290 -6.89 2.06 -1.27
C ILE A 290 -7.52 0.73 -1.69
N ALA A 291 -7.07 0.19 -2.82
CA ALA A 291 -7.55 -1.08 -3.32
C ALA A 291 -7.17 -2.25 -2.39
N VAL A 292 -5.94 -2.24 -1.90
CA VAL A 292 -5.43 -3.23 -0.95
C VAL A 292 -6.22 -3.20 0.36
N ALA A 293 -6.53 -2.00 0.89
CA ALA A 293 -7.34 -1.84 2.09
C ALA A 293 -8.77 -2.35 1.89
N LEU A 294 -9.41 -2.02 0.76
CA LEU A 294 -10.76 -2.47 0.42
C LEU A 294 -10.82 -3.99 0.25
N MET A 295 -9.91 -4.56 -0.54
CA MET A 295 -9.83 -5.99 -0.74
C MET A 295 -9.51 -6.74 0.55
N GLY A 296 -8.60 -6.20 1.38
CA GLY A 296 -8.25 -6.71 2.69
C GLY A 296 -9.30 -6.44 3.77
N ARG A 297 -10.46 -5.82 3.42
CA ARG A 297 -11.54 -5.45 4.34
C ARG A 297 -11.05 -4.66 5.56
N SER A 298 -10.05 -3.82 5.36
CA SER A 298 -9.39 -3.02 6.40
C SER A 298 -8.89 -3.82 7.60
N HIS A 299 -8.67 -5.14 7.45
CA HIS A 299 -8.06 -5.99 8.47
C HIS A 299 -6.59 -6.25 8.12
N PRO A 300 -5.61 -6.09 9.04
CA PRO A 300 -4.18 -6.21 8.72
C PRO A 300 -3.78 -7.52 8.04
N VAL A 301 -4.35 -8.66 8.46
CA VAL A 301 -4.11 -9.94 7.78
C VAL A 301 -4.67 -9.93 6.34
N GLY A 302 -5.86 -9.36 6.15
CA GLY A 302 -6.45 -9.21 4.82
C GLY A 302 -5.65 -8.24 3.94
N VAL A 303 -5.17 -7.14 4.52
CA VAL A 303 -4.27 -6.18 3.84
C VAL A 303 -2.97 -6.86 3.40
N PHE A 304 -2.37 -7.67 4.26
CA PHE A 304 -1.17 -8.44 3.92
C PHE A 304 -1.42 -9.39 2.74
N LEU A 305 -2.50 -10.17 2.77
CA LEU A 305 -2.85 -11.10 1.67
C LEU A 305 -3.20 -10.36 0.38
N ALA A 306 -3.92 -9.25 0.47
CA ALA A 306 -4.22 -8.38 -0.68
C ALA A 306 -2.92 -7.76 -1.24
N ALA A 307 -2.02 -7.28 -0.40
CA ALA A 307 -0.73 -6.73 -0.81
C ALA A 307 0.13 -7.77 -1.54
N LEU A 308 0.14 -9.04 -1.09
CA LEU A 308 0.80 -10.14 -1.80
C LEU A 308 0.21 -10.36 -3.19
N LEU A 309 -1.12 -10.36 -3.31
CA LEU A 309 -1.77 -10.49 -4.61
C LEU A 309 -1.41 -9.33 -5.55
N PHE A 310 -1.45 -8.09 -5.05
CA PHE A 310 -1.06 -6.93 -5.86
C PHE A 310 0.42 -6.94 -6.21
N GLY A 311 1.31 -7.36 -5.30
CA GLY A 311 2.72 -7.57 -5.60
C GLY A 311 2.93 -8.60 -6.70
N PHE A 312 2.19 -9.71 -6.68
CA PHE A 312 2.18 -10.71 -7.75
C PHE A 312 1.70 -10.11 -9.09
N LEU A 313 0.62 -9.32 -9.08
CA LEU A 313 0.09 -8.69 -10.30
C LEU A 313 1.06 -7.66 -10.88
N TYR A 314 1.74 -6.88 -10.03
CA TYR A 314 2.73 -5.90 -10.46
C TYR A 314 3.95 -6.57 -11.09
N GLN A 315 4.54 -7.55 -10.41
CA GLN A 315 5.69 -8.27 -10.95
C GLN A 315 5.30 -9.11 -12.18
N GLY A 316 4.20 -9.85 -12.12
CA GLY A 316 3.70 -10.63 -13.26
C GLY A 316 3.36 -9.74 -14.45
N GLY A 317 2.83 -8.55 -14.21
CA GLY A 317 2.60 -7.55 -15.24
C GLY A 317 3.89 -7.04 -15.89
N ALA A 318 4.93 -6.80 -15.10
CA ALA A 318 6.24 -6.43 -15.64
C ALA A 318 6.82 -7.53 -16.56
N GLU A 319 6.70 -8.81 -16.16
CA GLU A 319 7.10 -9.93 -17.00
C GLU A 319 6.30 -9.99 -18.33
N LEU A 320 4.98 -9.75 -18.28
CA LEU A 320 4.18 -9.70 -19.50
C LEU A 320 4.65 -8.61 -20.47
N ALA A 321 4.94 -7.41 -19.96
CA ALA A 321 5.43 -6.31 -20.79
C ALA A 321 6.78 -6.61 -21.45
N LEU A 322 7.63 -7.45 -20.82
CA LEU A 322 8.94 -7.83 -21.35
C LEU A 322 8.84 -8.91 -22.44
N TRP A 323 7.93 -9.87 -22.29
CA TRP A 323 7.91 -11.09 -23.11
C TRP A 323 6.73 -11.20 -24.08
N THR A 324 5.77 -10.26 -24.04
CA THR A 324 4.59 -10.23 -24.91
C THR A 324 4.42 -8.87 -25.56
N LYS A 325 3.46 -8.79 -26.48
CA LYS A 325 3.06 -7.51 -27.10
C LYS A 325 2.04 -6.73 -26.24
N ILE A 326 1.78 -7.16 -25.02
CA ILE A 326 0.84 -6.51 -24.11
C ILE A 326 1.50 -5.22 -23.58
N PRO A 327 0.96 -4.04 -23.89
CA PRO A 327 1.54 -2.79 -23.39
C PRO A 327 1.32 -2.63 -21.88
N ARG A 328 2.21 -1.86 -21.25
CA ARG A 328 2.12 -1.60 -19.78
C ARG A 328 0.77 -1.02 -19.37
N GLU A 329 0.16 -0.21 -20.19
CA GLU A 329 -1.14 0.41 -19.98
C GLU A 329 -2.25 -0.64 -19.81
N MET A 330 -2.18 -1.73 -20.56
CA MET A 330 -3.13 -2.83 -20.44
C MET A 330 -2.98 -3.62 -19.14
N ILE A 331 -1.78 -3.69 -18.59
CA ILE A 331 -1.54 -4.29 -17.28
C ILE A 331 -2.23 -3.46 -16.19
N VAL A 332 -2.14 -2.13 -16.30
CA VAL A 332 -2.86 -1.22 -15.40
C VAL A 332 -4.39 -1.42 -15.50
N VAL A 333 -4.91 -1.65 -16.72
CA VAL A 333 -6.34 -1.97 -16.91
C VAL A 333 -6.70 -3.30 -16.23
N ILE A 334 -5.87 -4.33 -16.36
CA ILE A 334 -6.08 -5.63 -15.68
C ILE A 334 -6.10 -5.45 -14.16
N GLN A 335 -5.15 -4.69 -13.63
CA GLN A 335 -5.12 -4.36 -12.20
C GLN A 335 -6.37 -3.59 -11.76
N ALA A 336 -6.80 -2.61 -12.55
CA ALA A 336 -8.02 -1.84 -12.28
C ALA A 336 -9.27 -2.73 -12.28
N LEU A 337 -9.36 -3.74 -13.15
CA LEU A 337 -10.45 -4.72 -13.14
C LEU A 337 -10.44 -5.55 -11.84
N VAL A 338 -9.26 -6.00 -11.40
CA VAL A 338 -9.14 -6.73 -10.12
C VAL A 338 -9.65 -5.85 -8.97
N ILE A 339 -9.23 -4.59 -8.92
CA ILE A 339 -9.68 -3.61 -7.92
C ILE A 339 -11.20 -3.44 -7.95
N LEU A 340 -11.74 -3.24 -9.16
CA LEU A 340 -13.16 -2.99 -9.37
C LEU A 340 -14.02 -4.16 -8.86
N PHE A 341 -13.67 -5.38 -9.26
CA PHE A 341 -14.47 -6.57 -8.90
C PHE A 341 -14.27 -6.99 -7.45
N THR A 342 -13.06 -6.88 -6.91
CA THR A 342 -12.80 -7.29 -5.52
C THR A 342 -13.21 -6.23 -4.51
N GLY A 343 -13.09 -4.95 -4.86
CA GLY A 343 -13.44 -3.81 -3.99
C GLY A 343 -14.89 -3.34 -4.18
N ALA A 344 -15.16 -2.72 -5.34
CA ALA A 344 -16.42 -2.00 -5.57
C ALA A 344 -17.60 -2.92 -5.91
N LEU A 345 -17.37 -3.96 -6.73
CA LEU A 345 -18.42 -4.83 -7.23
C LEU A 345 -18.63 -6.12 -6.43
N SER A 346 -17.99 -6.25 -5.27
CA SER A 346 -18.18 -7.40 -4.37
C SER A 346 -19.66 -7.63 -4.01
N LEU A 347 -20.46 -6.58 -3.93
CA LEU A 347 -21.92 -6.68 -3.74
C LEU A 347 -22.64 -7.36 -4.90
N MET A 348 -22.17 -7.22 -6.15
CA MET A 348 -22.75 -7.91 -7.31
C MET A 348 -22.59 -9.42 -7.22
N VAL A 349 -21.48 -9.89 -6.63
CA VAL A 349 -21.22 -11.31 -6.38
C VAL A 349 -22.01 -11.79 -5.15
N ARG A 350 -22.10 -10.96 -4.13
CA ARG A 350 -22.77 -11.27 -2.88
C ARG A 350 -24.28 -11.43 -3.02
N ALA A 351 -24.94 -10.54 -3.76
CA ALA A 351 -26.41 -10.54 -3.89
C ALA A 351 -27.01 -11.84 -4.49
N PRO A 352 -26.46 -12.43 -5.59
CA PRO A 352 -26.91 -13.73 -6.08
C PRO A 352 -26.69 -14.87 -5.07
N LEU A 353 -25.55 -14.87 -4.37
CA LEU A 353 -25.25 -15.88 -3.36
C LEU A 353 -26.22 -15.79 -2.18
N GLU A 354 -26.54 -14.60 -1.70
CA GLU A 354 -27.56 -14.42 -0.65
C GLU A 354 -28.93 -14.95 -1.07
N ARG A 355 -29.34 -14.70 -2.33
CA ARG A 355 -30.60 -15.24 -2.88
C ARG A 355 -30.57 -16.77 -2.94
N PHE A 356 -29.46 -17.36 -3.35
CA PHE A 356 -29.28 -18.81 -3.41
C PHE A 356 -29.39 -19.45 -2.00
N PHE A 357 -28.71 -18.91 -1.00
CA PHE A 357 -28.81 -19.39 0.37
C PHE A 357 -30.20 -19.16 1.00
N MET A 358 -30.89 -18.08 0.61
CA MET A 358 -32.28 -17.87 1.01
C MET A 358 -33.24 -18.92 0.41
N SER A 359 -33.01 -19.34 -0.83
CA SER A 359 -33.86 -20.36 -1.49
C SER A 359 -33.67 -21.74 -0.84
N ILE A 360 -32.43 -22.11 -0.49
CA ILE A 360 -32.17 -23.35 0.22
C ILE A 360 -32.87 -23.35 1.58
N LYS A 361 -32.74 -22.29 2.35
CA LYS A 361 -33.35 -22.17 3.67
C LYS A 361 -34.87 -22.17 3.66
N ARG A 362 -35.49 -21.78 2.53
CA ARG A 362 -36.95 -21.87 2.32
C ARG A 362 -37.41 -23.26 1.87
N ALA A 363 -36.51 -24.06 1.29
CA ALA A 363 -36.81 -25.45 0.88
C ALA A 363 -36.71 -26.41 2.07
N ASP A 364 -36.00 -26.04 3.14
CA ASP A 364 -35.84 -26.82 4.38
C ASP A 364 -36.91 -26.53 5.44
N VAL A 365 -37.88 -25.64 5.15
CA VAL A 365 -39.03 -25.29 6.01
C VAL A 365 -40.33 -25.66 5.28
#